data_08ac3a60ec7b69eb09880590bba54058
#
_entry.id   08ac3a60ec7b69eb09880590bba54058
#
_cell.length_a   1.000
_cell.length_b   1.000
_cell.length_c   1.000
_cell.angle_alpha   90.00
_cell.angle_beta   90.00
_cell.angle_gamma   90.00
#
_symmetry.space_group_name_H-M   'P 1'
#
loop_
_entity.id
_entity.type
_entity.pdbx_description
1 polymer ?
#
loop_
_entity_poly.entity_id
_entity_poly.type
_entity_poly.pdbx_seq_one_letter_code
_entity_poly.pdbx_strand_id
1 'polypeptide(L)'
;MAELFPERLLVATDSVLGAFEAELPLLQGAPDDHIFAAVQRVVLALNDVNDEHNGGAYETGEREQLCHYIDEALTERGIDVTALTARHGLGRYELTDRWREW
;
A
#
# COMPACT_ATOMS: atom_id res chain seq x y z
N MET A 1 24.29 11.89 -13.94
CA MET A 1 23.58 10.64 -14.19
C MET A 1 22.19 10.72 -13.59
N ALA A 2 21.22 10.38 -14.38
CA ALA A 2 19.85 10.39 -13.89
C ALA A 2 19.61 9.15 -13.01
N GLU A 3 19.06 9.36 -11.87
CA GLU A 3 18.65 8.27 -11.01
C GLU A 3 17.22 7.87 -11.35
N LEU A 4 16.99 6.57 -11.50
CA LEU A 4 15.67 6.05 -11.82
C LEU A 4 14.74 6.17 -10.61
N PHE A 5 15.30 6.17 -9.41
CA PHE A 5 14.54 6.27 -8.18
C PHE A 5 15.26 7.20 -7.20
N PRO A 6 14.95 8.49 -7.22
CA PRO A 6 15.64 9.48 -6.39
C PRO A 6 15.62 9.13 -4.91
N GLU A 7 16.71 9.43 -4.22
CA GLU A 7 16.85 9.13 -2.80
C GLU A 7 15.71 9.73 -1.97
N ARG A 8 15.30 10.94 -2.30
CA ARG A 8 14.23 11.63 -1.59
C ARG A 8 12.91 10.85 -1.70
N LEU A 9 12.64 10.30 -2.88
CA LEU A 9 11.48 9.46 -3.11
C LEU A 9 11.56 8.17 -2.31
N LEU A 10 12.73 7.57 -2.27
CA LEU A 10 12.96 6.34 -1.52
C LEU A 10 12.71 6.55 -0.02
N VAL A 11 13.26 7.63 0.54
CA VAL A 11 13.09 7.96 1.96
C VAL A 11 11.61 8.20 2.28
N ALA A 12 10.92 8.97 1.44
CA ALA A 12 9.49 9.26 1.64
C ALA A 12 8.66 7.98 1.57
N THR A 13 8.95 7.12 0.60
CA THR A 13 8.23 5.85 0.43
C THR A 13 8.48 4.94 1.62
N ASP A 14 9.73 4.81 2.06
CA ASP A 14 10.08 3.98 3.21
C ASP A 14 9.37 4.47 4.48
N SER A 15 9.27 5.78 4.65
CA SER A 15 8.58 6.36 5.79
C SER A 15 7.11 5.99 5.81
N VAL A 16 6.46 6.04 4.64
CA VAL A 16 5.05 5.66 4.50
C VAL A 16 4.87 4.17 4.81
N LEU A 17 5.72 3.33 4.26
CA LEU A 17 5.64 1.88 4.48
C LEU A 17 5.93 1.54 5.94
N GLY A 18 6.87 2.24 6.57
CA GLY A 18 7.17 2.05 7.99
C GLY A 18 5.97 2.35 8.88
N ALA A 19 5.22 3.41 8.57
CA ALA A 19 4.01 3.74 9.31
C ALA A 19 2.95 2.66 9.14
N PHE A 20 2.80 2.12 7.93
CA PHE A 20 1.89 1.01 7.68
C PHE A 20 2.31 -0.24 8.48
N GLU A 21 3.60 -0.55 8.47
CA GLU A 21 4.13 -1.69 9.23
C GLU A 21 3.85 -1.58 10.72
N ALA A 22 3.90 -0.36 11.25
CA ALA A 22 3.61 -0.10 12.66
C ALA A 22 2.14 -0.39 13.01
N GLU A 23 1.24 -0.31 12.03
CA GLU A 23 -0.17 -0.61 12.23
C GLU A 23 -0.48 -2.10 12.18
N LEU A 24 0.37 -2.90 11.53
CA LEU A 24 0.09 -4.32 11.28
C LEU A 24 -0.25 -5.13 12.54
N PRO A 25 0.47 -4.95 13.67
CA PRO A 25 0.11 -5.72 14.88
C PRO A 25 -1.30 -5.43 15.38
N LEU A 26 -1.83 -4.23 15.08
CA LEU A 26 -3.17 -3.82 15.51
C LEU A 26 -4.26 -4.39 14.61
N LEU A 27 -3.90 -4.88 13.43
CA LEU A 27 -4.85 -5.41 12.46
C LEU A 27 -5.15 -6.89 12.66
N GLN A 28 -4.31 -7.59 13.40
CA GLN A 28 -4.49 -9.00 13.65
C GLN A 28 -5.75 -9.20 14.48
N GLY A 29 -6.73 -9.90 13.93
CA GLY A 29 -8.03 -10.08 14.58
C GLY A 29 -8.95 -8.86 14.51
N ALA A 30 -8.57 -7.82 13.81
CA ALA A 30 -9.40 -6.62 13.68
C ALA A 30 -10.54 -6.81 12.69
N PRO A 31 -11.63 -6.01 12.82
CA PRO A 31 -12.69 -6.03 11.81
C PRO A 31 -12.20 -5.60 10.44
N ASP A 32 -12.90 -6.02 9.38
CA ASP A 32 -12.53 -5.73 8.00
C ASP A 32 -12.38 -4.23 7.74
N ASP A 33 -13.27 -3.39 8.29
CA ASP A 33 -13.20 -1.95 8.06
C ASP A 33 -11.94 -1.32 8.65
N HIS A 34 -11.39 -1.87 9.73
CA HIS A 34 -10.11 -1.42 10.27
C HIS A 34 -8.97 -1.76 9.33
N ILE A 35 -9.03 -2.94 8.71
CA ILE A 35 -8.02 -3.37 7.75
C ILE A 35 -8.07 -2.49 6.50
N PHE A 36 -9.27 -2.24 5.98
CA PHE A 36 -9.46 -1.35 4.84
C PHE A 36 -8.98 0.07 5.15
N ALA A 37 -9.24 0.57 6.36
CA ALA A 37 -8.79 1.89 6.76
C ALA A 37 -7.27 2.00 6.76
N ALA A 38 -6.57 0.96 7.22
CA ALA A 38 -5.11 0.95 7.22
C ALA A 38 -4.57 0.93 5.78
N VAL A 39 -5.17 0.13 4.90
CA VAL A 39 -4.79 0.09 3.48
C VAL A 39 -5.05 1.45 2.84
N GLN A 40 -6.19 2.07 3.13
CA GLN A 40 -6.50 3.39 2.61
C GLN A 40 -5.45 4.40 3.03
N ARG A 41 -5.04 4.40 4.29
CA ARG A 41 -4.03 5.34 4.79
C ARG A 41 -2.71 5.20 4.04
N VAL A 42 -2.23 3.98 3.85
CA VAL A 42 -0.95 3.77 3.16
C VAL A 42 -1.06 4.15 1.68
N VAL A 43 -2.16 3.82 1.03
CA VAL A 43 -2.35 4.16 -0.38
C VAL A 43 -2.46 5.68 -0.57
N LEU A 44 -3.22 6.36 0.27
CA LEU A 44 -3.36 7.81 0.18
C LEU A 44 -2.04 8.52 0.49
N ALA A 45 -1.25 8.00 1.43
CA ALA A 45 0.06 8.55 1.72
C ALA A 45 1.01 8.36 0.53
N LEU A 46 0.92 7.23 -0.17
CA LEU A 46 1.70 7.01 -1.38
C LEU A 46 1.23 7.91 -2.53
N ASN A 47 -0.08 8.20 -2.61
CA ASN A 47 -0.61 9.18 -3.55
C ASN A 47 0.04 10.55 -3.32
N ASP A 48 0.17 10.97 -2.06
CA ASP A 48 0.79 12.25 -1.71
C ASP A 48 2.25 12.28 -2.13
N VAL A 49 2.99 11.19 -1.90
CA VAL A 49 4.38 11.08 -2.34
C VAL A 49 4.47 11.19 -3.86
N ASN A 50 3.56 10.50 -4.56
CA ASN A 50 3.52 10.55 -6.02
C ASN A 50 3.26 11.98 -6.52
N ASP A 51 2.32 12.68 -5.89
CA ASP A 51 1.98 14.06 -6.27
C ASP A 51 3.15 15.01 -6.04
N GLU A 52 3.89 14.84 -4.96
CA GLU A 52 5.08 15.66 -4.66
C GLU A 52 6.17 15.45 -5.69
N HIS A 53 6.11 14.37 -6.45
CA HIS A 53 7.06 14.03 -7.51
C HIS A 53 6.42 14.14 -8.90
N ASN A 54 5.49 15.08 -9.06
CA ASN A 54 4.86 15.43 -10.34
C ASN A 54 3.97 14.32 -10.93
N GLY A 55 3.45 13.44 -10.07
CA GLY A 55 2.53 12.41 -10.51
C GLY A 55 3.17 11.23 -11.23
N GLY A 56 4.50 11.22 -11.36
CA GLY A 56 5.21 10.17 -12.07
C GLY A 56 6.28 9.49 -11.23
N ALA A 57 6.08 9.45 -9.91
CA ALA A 57 7.07 8.93 -8.98
C ALA A 57 7.36 7.44 -9.17
N TYR A 58 6.33 6.67 -9.43
CA TYR A 58 6.45 5.21 -9.47
C TYR A 58 6.24 4.69 -10.89
N GLU A 59 7.20 3.91 -11.36
CA GLU A 59 7.09 3.20 -12.63
C GLU A 59 6.33 1.89 -12.41
N THR A 60 5.98 1.21 -13.51
CA THR A 60 5.17 -0.01 -13.44
C THR A 60 5.71 -1.05 -12.47
N GLY A 61 7.03 -1.27 -12.51
CA GLY A 61 7.67 -2.24 -11.62
C GLY A 61 7.53 -1.88 -10.16
N GLU A 62 7.76 -0.60 -9.81
CA GLU A 62 7.61 -0.13 -8.43
C GLU A 62 6.16 -0.17 -7.97
N ARG A 63 5.22 0.15 -8.85
CA ARG A 63 3.80 0.09 -8.52
C ARG A 63 3.38 -1.32 -8.17
N GLU A 64 3.82 -2.28 -8.96
CA GLU A 64 3.52 -3.70 -8.70
C GLU A 64 4.15 -4.15 -7.40
N GLN A 65 5.39 -3.76 -7.13
CA GLN A 65 6.08 -4.11 -5.90
C GLN A 65 5.40 -3.53 -4.68
N LEU A 66 4.93 -2.29 -4.75
CA LEU A 66 4.24 -1.66 -3.63
C LEU A 66 2.92 -2.35 -3.32
N CYS A 67 2.14 -2.67 -4.34
CA CYS A 67 0.87 -3.38 -4.16
C CYS A 67 1.11 -4.77 -3.57
N HIS A 68 2.12 -5.47 -4.08
CA HIS A 68 2.49 -6.79 -3.61
C HIS A 68 2.98 -6.74 -2.16
N TYR A 69 3.77 -5.73 -1.83
CA TYR A 69 4.28 -5.55 -0.47
C TYR A 69 3.14 -5.37 0.54
N ILE A 70 2.16 -4.52 0.21
CA ILE A 70 1.00 -4.28 1.08
C ILE A 70 0.24 -5.59 1.30
N ASP A 71 0.01 -6.33 0.22
CA ASP A 71 -0.70 -7.60 0.26
C ASP A 71 0.06 -8.63 1.12
N GLU A 72 1.35 -8.79 0.87
CA GLU A 72 2.17 -9.75 1.62
C GLU A 72 2.25 -9.39 3.09
N ALA A 73 2.39 -8.10 3.41
CA ALA A 73 2.46 -7.65 4.79
C ALA A 73 1.21 -8.05 5.57
N LEU A 74 0.04 -7.90 4.96
CA LEU A 74 -1.22 -8.33 5.57
C LEU A 74 -1.26 -9.85 5.73
N THR A 75 -0.86 -10.57 4.68
CA THR A 75 -0.85 -12.04 4.69
C THR A 75 0.05 -12.58 5.79
N GLU A 76 1.21 -11.98 5.99
CA GLU A 76 2.15 -12.40 7.03
C GLU A 76 1.59 -12.21 8.44
N ARG A 77 0.62 -11.32 8.60
CA ARG A 77 -0.05 -11.13 9.89
C ARG A 77 -1.28 -12.03 10.07
N GLY A 78 -1.46 -12.99 9.17
CA GLY A 78 -2.58 -13.94 9.27
C GLY A 78 -3.87 -13.42 8.69
N ILE A 79 -3.84 -12.31 7.93
CA ILE A 79 -5.01 -11.77 7.28
C ILE A 79 -5.17 -12.43 5.92
N ASP A 80 -6.29 -13.11 5.70
CA ASP A 80 -6.60 -13.75 4.42
C ASP A 80 -7.15 -12.68 3.47
N VAL A 81 -6.27 -12.11 2.66
CA VAL A 81 -6.63 -11.03 1.74
C VAL A 81 -7.63 -11.50 0.70
N THR A 82 -7.51 -12.76 0.25
CA THR A 82 -8.45 -13.32 -0.73
C THR A 82 -9.86 -13.35 -0.16
N ALA A 83 -10.02 -13.83 1.07
CA ALA A 83 -11.32 -13.87 1.73
C ALA A 83 -11.83 -12.47 2.04
N LEU A 84 -10.93 -11.57 2.47
CA LEU A 84 -11.28 -10.18 2.78
C LEU A 84 -11.86 -9.47 1.56
N THR A 85 -11.18 -9.55 0.43
CA THR A 85 -11.64 -8.90 -0.80
C THR A 85 -12.94 -9.53 -1.31
N ALA A 86 -13.05 -10.86 -1.23
CA ALA A 86 -14.25 -11.57 -1.67
C ALA A 86 -15.49 -11.15 -0.86
N ARG A 87 -15.34 -10.95 0.45
CA ARG A 87 -16.46 -10.53 1.32
C ARG A 87 -17.02 -9.18 0.93
N HIS A 88 -16.21 -8.34 0.27
CA HIS A 88 -16.61 -7.00 -0.13
C HIS A 88 -16.80 -6.85 -1.64
N GLY A 89 -16.89 -7.97 -2.35
CA GLY A 89 -17.14 -7.95 -3.79
C GLY A 89 -15.97 -7.45 -4.62
N LEU A 90 -14.75 -7.52 -4.08
CA LEU A 90 -13.54 -7.07 -4.77
C LEU A 90 -12.76 -8.27 -5.30
N GLY A 91 -12.04 -8.06 -6.40
CA GLY A 91 -11.07 -9.04 -6.87
C GLY A 91 -9.84 -9.06 -5.97
N ARG A 92 -9.10 -10.16 -6.01
CA ARG A 92 -7.93 -10.39 -5.15
C ARG A 92 -6.92 -9.24 -5.19
N TYR A 93 -6.75 -8.61 -6.35
CA TYR A 93 -5.74 -7.57 -6.54
C TYR A 93 -6.32 -6.17 -6.58
N GLU A 94 -7.60 -6.01 -6.22
CA GLU A 94 -8.27 -4.71 -6.20
C GLU A 94 -8.19 -4.01 -4.86
N LEU A 95 -7.50 -4.59 -3.88
CA LEU A 95 -7.46 -4.06 -2.53
C LEU A 95 -7.00 -2.60 -2.47
N THR A 96 -5.97 -2.25 -3.24
CA THR A 96 -5.41 -0.90 -3.25
C THR A 96 -6.02 -0.01 -4.33
N ASP A 97 -6.69 -0.58 -5.32
CA ASP A 97 -7.12 0.15 -6.53
C ASP A 97 -8.15 1.23 -6.26
N ARG A 98 -8.93 1.09 -5.19
CA ARG A 98 -10.01 2.02 -4.87
C ARG A 98 -9.51 3.44 -4.62
N TRP A 99 -8.30 3.60 -4.13
CA TRP A 99 -7.75 4.90 -3.73
C TRP A 99 -6.49 5.27 -4.50
N ARG A 100 -5.91 4.32 -5.20
CA ARG A 100 -4.59 4.47 -5.82
C ARG A 100 -4.64 5.41 -7.03
N GLU A 101 -3.72 6.39 -7.03
CA GLU A 101 -3.57 7.33 -8.15
C GLU A 101 -2.22 7.16 -8.86
N TRP A 102 -1.39 6.30 -8.37
CA TRP A 102 -0.06 6.05 -8.96
C TRP A 102 0.00 4.75 -9.73
#